data_f8d0696b2f2e6023530d82539c5d85b7
#
_entry.id   f8d0696b2f2e6023530d82539c5d85b7
#
_cell.length_a   1.000
_cell.length_b   1.000
_cell.length_c   1.000
_cell.angle_alpha   90.00
_cell.angle_beta   90.00
_cell.angle_gamma   90.00
#
_symmetry.space_group_name_H-M   'P 1'
#
loop_
_entity.id
_entity.type
_entity.pdbx_description
1 polymer ?
#
loop_
_entity_poly.entity_id
_entity_poly.type
_entity_poly.pdbx_seq_one_letter_code
_entity_poly.pdbx_strand_id
1 'polypeptide(L)'
;AAQLFPLIEKLALKANTQVSLLTEVLAGAWERLEQGRADIVIAPDMHFRSSTEINSRKLYKLASIYVAAPDHPIHLEAEPLSDVSRVKYRGIAVADTARERPVLTVQLLDKQQRLTVSTIEEKRKALLAGLGVATMPYPMVEKDIEEGRLRVVSAEYNREIDIIMAWRRDSMGEAKAWFLREIPKLLATRDVK
;
A
#
# COMPACT_ATOMS: atom_id res chain seq x y z
N ALA A 1 -2.31 7.38 6.21
CA ALA A 1 -1.94 8.23 7.35
C ALA A 1 -3.17 8.93 7.96
N ALA A 2 -3.99 9.65 7.19
CA ALA A 2 -5.14 10.42 7.71
C ALA A 2 -6.13 9.59 8.56
N GLN A 3 -6.22 8.29 8.34
CA GLN A 3 -7.08 7.39 9.13
C GLN A 3 -6.72 7.34 10.63
N LEU A 4 -5.49 7.70 10.98
CA LEU A 4 -5.00 7.69 12.37
C LEU A 4 -5.22 9.02 13.11
N PHE A 5 -5.65 10.09 12.42
CA PHE A 5 -5.84 11.40 13.04
C PHE A 5 -6.76 11.38 14.27
N PRO A 6 -7.89 10.62 14.29
CA PRO A 6 -8.73 10.56 15.49
C PRO A 6 -8.02 9.97 16.72
N LEU A 7 -7.05 9.07 16.52
CA LEU A 7 -6.25 8.55 17.63
C LEU A 7 -5.22 9.55 18.13
N ILE A 8 -4.60 10.31 17.21
CA ILE A 8 -3.63 11.35 17.57
C ILE A 8 -4.33 12.44 18.40
N GLU A 9 -5.51 12.87 17.98
CA GLU A 9 -6.33 13.84 18.74
C GLU A 9 -6.65 13.31 20.16
N LYS A 10 -7.10 12.05 20.26
CA LYS A 10 -7.38 11.42 21.56
C LYS A 10 -6.14 11.31 22.45
N LEU A 11 -4.98 11.06 21.88
CA LEU A 11 -3.72 11.00 22.63
C LEU A 11 -3.31 12.37 23.14
N ALA A 12 -3.45 13.42 22.32
CA ALA A 12 -3.11 14.79 22.70
C ALA A 12 -3.89 15.27 23.92
N LEU A 13 -5.12 14.79 24.14
CA LEU A 13 -5.93 15.08 25.33
C LEU A 13 -5.45 14.38 26.59
N LYS A 14 -4.58 13.34 26.48
CA LYS A 14 -4.19 12.47 27.59
C LYS A 14 -2.71 12.59 27.96
N ALA A 15 -1.87 12.94 27.03
CA ALA A 15 -0.42 12.91 27.21
C ALA A 15 0.28 13.92 26.31
N ASN A 16 1.37 14.50 26.80
CA ASN A 16 2.24 15.36 26.00
C ASN A 16 3.23 14.47 25.21
N THR A 17 2.73 13.78 24.19
CA THR A 17 3.51 12.87 23.34
C THR A 17 3.61 13.44 21.93
N GLN A 18 4.83 13.56 21.43
CA GLN A 18 5.04 13.92 20.03
C GLN A 18 4.80 12.70 19.12
N VAL A 19 4.03 12.87 18.08
CA VAL A 19 3.73 11.83 17.09
C VAL A 19 4.17 12.29 15.70
N SER A 20 5.00 11.48 15.03
CA SER A 20 5.38 11.70 13.64
C SER A 20 4.72 10.64 12.77
N LEU A 21 3.97 11.06 11.76
CA LEU A 21 3.41 10.19 10.73
C LEU A 21 4.22 10.33 9.45
N LEU A 22 4.81 9.22 9.01
CA LEU A 22 5.61 9.15 7.81
C LEU A 22 4.95 8.19 6.82
N THR A 23 5.07 8.48 5.54
CA THR A 23 4.66 7.58 4.47
C THR A 23 5.91 6.97 3.84
N GLU A 24 5.97 5.66 3.86
CA GLU A 24 7.01 4.87 3.22
C GLU A 24 6.39 3.96 2.18
N VAL A 25 7.18 3.51 1.23
CA VAL A 25 6.76 2.63 0.16
C VAL A 25 7.52 1.31 0.25
N LEU A 26 6.79 0.20 0.12
CA LEU A 26 7.33 -1.17 0.04
C LEU A 26 8.32 -1.49 1.18
N ALA A 27 9.57 -1.82 0.83
CA ALA A 27 10.58 -2.24 1.81
C ALA A 27 11.03 -1.11 2.75
N GLY A 28 10.84 0.17 2.37
CA GLY A 28 11.27 1.31 3.19
C GLY A 28 10.59 1.38 4.56
N ALA A 29 9.32 0.98 4.66
CA ALA A 29 8.61 0.90 5.94
C ALA A 29 9.26 -0.12 6.90
N TRP A 30 9.61 -1.28 6.39
CA TRP A 30 10.26 -2.35 7.14
C TRP A 30 11.68 -1.99 7.55
N GLU A 31 12.44 -1.38 6.63
CA GLU A 31 13.79 -0.88 6.91
C GLU A 31 13.78 0.12 8.08
N ARG A 32 12.83 1.07 8.10
CA ARG A 32 12.70 2.01 9.22
C ARG A 32 12.37 1.32 10.54
N LEU A 33 11.51 0.31 10.52
CA LEU A 33 11.16 -0.44 11.73
C LEU A 33 12.36 -1.18 12.28
N GLU A 34 13.12 -1.88 11.44
CA GLU A 34 14.31 -2.64 11.84
C GLU A 34 15.42 -1.75 12.39
N GLN A 35 15.60 -0.58 11.80
CA GLN A 35 16.58 0.41 12.23
C GLN A 35 16.14 1.22 13.46
N GLY A 36 14.96 0.93 14.04
CA GLY A 36 14.42 1.67 15.18
C GLY A 36 14.02 3.11 14.87
N ARG A 37 13.88 3.45 13.58
CA ARG A 37 13.43 4.79 13.11
C ARG A 37 11.91 4.90 12.98
N ALA A 38 11.19 3.82 13.23
CA ALA A 38 9.75 3.79 13.40
C ALA A 38 9.40 2.87 14.58
N ASP A 39 8.44 3.28 15.40
CA ASP A 39 7.94 2.49 16.52
C ASP A 39 6.88 1.49 16.09
N ILE A 40 6.04 1.89 15.14
CA ILE A 40 4.93 1.11 14.59
C ILE A 40 4.88 1.33 13.08
N VAL A 41 4.71 0.25 12.35
CA VAL A 41 4.47 0.26 10.89
C VAL A 41 3.12 -0.36 10.59
N ILE A 42 2.37 0.24 9.67
CA ILE A 42 1.16 -0.32 9.08
C ILE A 42 1.46 -0.47 7.59
N ALA A 43 1.55 -1.70 7.12
CA ALA A 43 1.99 -2.01 5.76
C ALA A 43 1.41 -3.33 5.25
N PRO A 44 1.47 -3.61 3.94
CA PRO A 44 1.26 -4.93 3.40
C PRO A 44 2.14 -5.99 4.06
N ASP A 45 1.58 -7.16 4.32
CA ASP A 45 2.37 -8.31 4.77
C ASP A 45 3.22 -8.81 3.60
N MET A 46 4.46 -8.42 3.59
CA MET A 46 5.43 -8.83 2.56
C MET A 46 6.27 -10.04 3.00
N HIS A 47 5.84 -10.72 4.10
CA HIS A 47 6.56 -11.87 4.67
C HIS A 47 8.03 -11.62 4.99
N PHE A 48 8.41 -10.37 5.23
CA PHE A 48 9.74 -10.00 5.72
C PHE A 48 9.94 -10.48 7.16
N ARG A 49 10.00 -11.79 7.36
CA ARG A 49 10.26 -12.40 8.68
C ARG A 49 11.77 -12.51 8.93
N SER A 50 12.46 -11.39 8.92
CA SER A 50 13.92 -11.42 9.10
C SER A 50 14.39 -11.22 10.54
N SER A 51 13.50 -10.95 11.49
CA SER A 51 13.91 -10.69 12.88
C SER A 51 12.94 -11.28 13.89
N THR A 52 13.47 -12.04 14.86
CA THR A 52 12.74 -12.51 16.05
C THR A 52 12.30 -11.37 16.97
N GLU A 53 12.78 -10.17 16.70
CA GLU A 53 12.51 -8.96 17.49
C GLU A 53 11.27 -8.18 17.03
N ILE A 54 10.68 -8.56 15.89
CA ILE A 54 9.48 -7.88 15.36
C ILE A 54 8.25 -8.72 15.66
N ASN A 55 7.27 -8.08 16.30
CA ASN A 55 5.93 -8.58 16.42
C ASN A 55 5.05 -8.02 15.31
N SER A 56 4.05 -8.79 14.89
CA SER A 56 3.05 -8.31 13.95
C SER A 56 1.64 -8.78 14.32
N ARG A 57 0.67 -8.02 13.85
CA ARG A 57 -0.76 -8.32 13.99
C ARG A 57 -1.47 -7.95 12.70
N LYS A 58 -2.25 -8.87 12.16
CA LYS A 58 -3.12 -8.59 11.03
C LYS A 58 -4.21 -7.59 11.44
N LEU A 59 -4.47 -6.62 10.57
CA LEU A 59 -5.49 -5.59 10.77
C LEU A 59 -6.71 -5.85 9.88
N TYR A 60 -6.52 -5.86 8.56
CA TYR A 60 -7.59 -6.06 7.58
C TYR A 60 -7.01 -6.55 6.25
N LYS A 61 -7.90 -6.94 5.35
CA LYS A 61 -7.57 -7.23 3.95
C LYS A 61 -7.85 -6.01 3.07
N LEU A 62 -6.95 -5.74 2.15
CA LEU A 62 -7.06 -4.65 1.19
C LEU A 62 -7.17 -5.24 -0.22
N ALA A 63 -8.28 -4.96 -0.89
CA ALA A 63 -8.41 -5.32 -2.30
C ALA A 63 -7.48 -4.45 -3.16
N SER A 64 -6.70 -5.10 -3.99
CA SER A 64 -5.82 -4.49 -4.99
C SER A 64 -6.31 -4.93 -6.36
N ILE A 65 -6.63 -3.98 -7.22
CA ILE A 65 -7.25 -4.21 -8.53
C ILE A 65 -6.39 -3.67 -9.66
N TYR A 66 -6.42 -4.37 -10.80
CA TYR A 66 -5.66 -4.02 -11.99
C TYR A 66 -6.49 -3.12 -12.89
N VAL A 67 -6.03 -1.88 -13.11
CA VAL A 67 -6.79 -0.81 -13.78
C VAL A 67 -5.97 -0.08 -14.83
N ALA A 68 -6.69 0.53 -15.77
CA ALA A 68 -6.19 1.45 -16.79
C ALA A 68 -7.25 2.50 -17.11
N ALA A 69 -6.88 3.55 -17.88
CA ALA A 69 -7.86 4.47 -18.46
C ALA A 69 -8.84 3.72 -19.39
N PRO A 70 -10.10 4.20 -19.54
CA PRO A 70 -11.14 3.46 -20.26
C PRO A 70 -10.82 3.20 -21.76
N ASP A 71 -10.09 4.12 -22.36
CA ASP A 71 -9.67 4.09 -23.78
C ASP A 71 -8.30 3.42 -23.99
N HIS A 72 -7.67 2.92 -22.91
CA HIS A 72 -6.37 2.28 -22.99
C HIS A 72 -6.44 0.98 -23.82
N PRO A 73 -5.52 0.75 -24.78
CA PRO A 73 -5.60 -0.37 -25.73
C PRO A 73 -5.53 -1.76 -25.07
N ILE A 74 -5.10 -1.88 -23.83
CA ILE A 74 -5.12 -3.16 -23.10
C ILE A 74 -6.52 -3.76 -23.00
N HIS A 75 -7.56 -2.94 -23.04
CA HIS A 75 -8.95 -3.40 -22.98
C HIS A 75 -9.44 -4.09 -24.28
N LEU A 76 -8.61 -4.07 -25.34
CA LEU A 76 -8.87 -4.75 -26.61
C LEU A 76 -8.16 -6.11 -26.70
N GLU A 77 -7.29 -6.45 -25.73
CA GLU A 77 -6.62 -7.75 -25.69
C GLU A 77 -7.62 -8.87 -25.35
N ALA A 78 -7.33 -10.08 -25.85
CA ALA A 78 -8.17 -11.24 -25.58
C ALA A 78 -8.09 -11.69 -24.10
N GLU A 79 -9.21 -12.12 -23.56
CA GLU A 79 -9.28 -12.77 -22.24
C GLU A 79 -9.13 -14.30 -22.38
N PRO A 80 -8.44 -14.98 -21.45
CA PRO A 80 -7.73 -14.43 -20.29
C PRO A 80 -6.48 -13.64 -20.70
N LEU A 81 -6.25 -12.52 -20.03
CA LEU A 81 -5.12 -11.62 -20.33
C LEU A 81 -3.78 -12.28 -19.97
N SER A 82 -2.97 -12.57 -20.98
CA SER A 82 -1.66 -13.22 -20.81
C SER A 82 -0.56 -12.23 -20.42
N ASP A 83 0.54 -12.75 -19.83
CA ASP A 83 1.74 -11.94 -19.56
C ASP A 83 2.38 -11.42 -20.85
N VAL A 84 2.25 -12.15 -21.97
CA VAL A 84 2.69 -11.71 -23.30
C VAL A 84 1.92 -10.46 -23.76
N SER A 85 0.63 -10.41 -23.50
CA SER A 85 -0.19 -9.21 -23.76
C SER A 85 0.18 -8.07 -22.82
N ARG A 86 0.30 -8.35 -21.52
CA ARG A 86 0.60 -7.35 -20.49
C ARG A 86 1.94 -6.65 -20.70
N VAL A 87 2.98 -7.39 -21.11
CA VAL A 87 4.33 -6.83 -21.30
C VAL A 87 4.42 -5.77 -22.39
N LYS A 88 3.47 -5.75 -23.33
CA LYS A 88 3.38 -4.75 -24.41
C LYS A 88 3.06 -3.33 -23.86
N TYR A 89 2.42 -3.26 -22.71
CA TYR A 89 1.91 -2.02 -22.14
C TYR A 89 2.79 -1.56 -20.97
N ARG A 90 2.98 -0.24 -20.87
CA ARG A 90 3.78 0.35 -19.81
C ARG A 90 3.14 0.09 -18.45
N GLY A 91 3.90 -0.50 -17.52
CA GLY A 91 3.52 -0.63 -16.13
C GLY A 91 3.86 0.65 -15.36
N ILE A 92 2.97 1.10 -14.46
CA ILE A 92 3.23 2.24 -13.59
C ILE A 92 3.53 1.72 -12.19
N ALA A 93 4.72 2.03 -11.66
CA ALA A 93 5.20 1.63 -10.35
C ALA A 93 5.42 2.84 -9.44
N VAL A 94 5.34 2.64 -8.13
CA VAL A 94 5.82 3.59 -7.14
C VAL A 94 7.24 3.22 -6.76
N ALA A 95 8.12 4.22 -6.64
CA ALA A 95 9.48 4.01 -6.19
C ALA A 95 9.49 3.45 -4.75
N ASP A 96 10.27 2.41 -4.52
CA ASP A 96 10.54 1.92 -3.17
C ASP A 96 11.37 2.96 -2.41
N THR A 97 11.05 3.20 -1.16
CA THR A 97 11.77 4.15 -0.31
C THR A 97 12.91 3.51 0.49
N ALA A 98 13.14 2.21 0.33
CA ALA A 98 14.28 1.51 0.93
C ALA A 98 15.62 2.05 0.38
N ARG A 99 16.61 2.16 1.26
CA ARG A 99 17.96 2.65 0.93
C ARG A 99 19.02 1.57 1.04
N GLU A 100 18.86 0.65 1.98
CA GLU A 100 19.83 -0.40 2.31
C GLU A 100 19.37 -1.80 1.88
N ARG A 101 18.07 -1.93 1.55
CA ARG A 101 17.49 -3.16 1.02
C ARG A 101 17.40 -3.14 -0.51
N PRO A 102 17.42 -4.31 -1.16
CA PRO A 102 17.11 -4.38 -2.60
C PRO A 102 15.76 -3.72 -2.89
N VAL A 103 15.74 -2.87 -3.90
CA VAL A 103 14.53 -2.17 -4.35
C VAL A 103 13.50 -3.20 -4.80
N LEU A 104 12.33 -3.15 -4.20
CA LEU A 104 11.22 -4.00 -4.58
C LEU A 104 10.41 -3.35 -5.70
N THR A 105 10.06 -4.16 -6.67
CA THR A 105 9.12 -3.79 -7.71
C THR A 105 7.99 -4.79 -7.69
N VAL A 106 6.80 -4.33 -7.34
CA VAL A 106 5.63 -5.20 -7.21
C VAL A 106 4.82 -5.20 -8.50
N GLN A 107 4.47 -6.40 -8.99
CA GLN A 107 3.50 -6.63 -10.08
C GLN A 107 3.91 -6.09 -11.45
N LEU A 108 5.19 -5.87 -11.69
CA LEU A 108 5.74 -5.64 -13.03
C LEU A 108 6.33 -6.94 -13.58
N LEU A 109 6.19 -7.11 -14.89
CA LEU A 109 6.80 -8.22 -15.61
C LEU A 109 8.23 -7.87 -16.03
N ASP A 110 9.07 -8.90 -16.15
CA ASP A 110 10.38 -8.74 -16.77
C ASP A 110 10.22 -8.18 -18.20
N LYS A 111 11.09 -7.25 -18.58
CA LYS A 111 11.07 -6.54 -19.88
C LYS A 111 9.87 -5.62 -20.12
N GLN A 112 8.93 -5.48 -19.19
CA GLN A 112 7.85 -4.51 -19.30
C GLN A 112 8.40 -3.09 -19.22
N GLN A 113 8.01 -2.23 -20.15
CA GLN A 113 8.30 -0.79 -20.05
C GLN A 113 7.69 -0.25 -18.74
N ARG A 114 8.39 0.68 -18.10
CA ARG A 114 8.04 1.14 -16.77
C ARG A 114 8.04 2.67 -16.70
N LEU A 115 7.00 3.21 -16.06
CA LEU A 115 6.99 4.57 -15.51
C LEU A 115 7.06 4.43 -13.98
N THR A 116 8.11 4.98 -13.37
CA THR A 116 8.23 5.02 -11.91
C THR A 116 7.91 6.41 -11.41
N VAL A 117 7.01 6.51 -10.46
CA VAL A 117 6.57 7.75 -9.79
C VAL A 117 6.90 7.70 -8.30
N SER A 118 6.86 8.84 -7.62
CA SER A 118 7.30 8.92 -6.21
C SER A 118 6.19 8.53 -5.23
N THR A 119 4.91 8.66 -5.61
CA THR A 119 3.80 8.45 -4.70
C THR A 119 2.68 7.63 -5.34
N ILE A 120 1.86 7.01 -4.50
CA ILE A 120 0.67 6.28 -4.95
C ILE A 120 -0.37 7.21 -5.61
N GLU A 121 -0.43 8.46 -5.19
CA GLU A 121 -1.32 9.47 -5.80
C GLU A 121 -0.84 9.88 -7.19
N GLU A 122 0.47 10.03 -7.41
CA GLU A 122 1.04 10.24 -8.74
C GLU A 122 0.78 9.03 -9.65
N LYS A 123 0.86 7.81 -9.10
CA LYS A 123 0.51 6.59 -9.83
C LYS A 123 -0.95 6.63 -10.30
N ARG A 124 -1.88 7.04 -9.42
CA ARG A 124 -3.29 7.23 -9.76
C ARG A 124 -3.47 8.28 -10.85
N LYS A 125 -2.82 9.44 -10.76
CA LYS A 125 -2.86 10.49 -11.77
C LYS A 125 -2.31 10.02 -13.12
N ALA A 126 -1.22 9.25 -13.12
CA ALA A 126 -0.65 8.69 -14.34
C ALA A 126 -1.59 7.68 -15.03
N LEU A 127 -2.33 6.87 -14.25
CA LEU A 127 -3.39 5.99 -14.75
C LEU A 127 -4.53 6.78 -15.39
N LEU A 128 -5.02 7.82 -14.71
CA LEU A 128 -6.07 8.70 -15.22
C LEU A 128 -5.66 9.42 -16.52
N ALA A 129 -4.36 9.71 -16.66
CA ALA A 129 -3.79 10.30 -17.89
C ALA A 129 -3.53 9.26 -18.99
N GLY A 130 -3.91 7.99 -18.82
CA GLY A 130 -3.72 6.94 -19.83
C GLY A 130 -2.27 6.52 -20.08
N LEU A 131 -1.34 6.83 -19.16
CA LEU A 131 0.10 6.62 -19.35
C LEU A 131 0.53 5.15 -19.21
N GLY A 132 -0.38 4.26 -18.81
CA GLY A 132 -0.09 2.84 -18.65
C GLY A 132 -1.11 2.12 -17.78
N VAL A 133 -0.68 0.99 -17.24
CA VAL A 133 -1.49 0.06 -16.46
C VAL A 133 -0.87 -0.20 -15.09
N ALA A 134 -1.67 -0.43 -14.07
CA ALA A 134 -1.16 -0.80 -12.75
C ALA A 134 -2.24 -1.41 -11.86
N THR A 135 -1.80 -2.09 -10.79
CA THR A 135 -2.67 -2.41 -9.67
C THR A 135 -2.72 -1.25 -8.68
N MET A 136 -3.91 -1.01 -8.16
CA MET A 136 -4.19 0.05 -7.18
C MET A 136 -5.03 -0.50 -6.02
N PRO A 137 -4.84 0.02 -4.81
CA PRO A 137 -5.79 -0.24 -3.71
C PRO A 137 -7.20 0.22 -4.11
N TYR A 138 -8.19 -0.68 -4.01
CA TYR A 138 -9.56 -0.40 -4.46
C TYR A 138 -10.13 0.92 -3.86
N PRO A 139 -10.00 1.19 -2.55
CA PRO A 139 -10.57 2.42 -1.98
C PRO A 139 -9.98 3.72 -2.56
N MET A 140 -8.83 3.66 -3.24
CA MET A 140 -8.21 4.83 -3.87
C MET A 140 -8.72 5.12 -5.27
N VAL A 141 -9.34 4.14 -5.92
CA VAL A 141 -9.79 4.22 -7.32
C VAL A 141 -11.27 3.88 -7.49
N GLU A 142 -11.96 3.50 -6.41
CA GLU A 142 -13.39 3.16 -6.41
C GLU A 142 -14.23 4.23 -7.11
N LYS A 143 -14.08 5.48 -6.69
CA LYS A 143 -14.79 6.61 -7.29
C LYS A 143 -14.42 6.83 -8.77
N ASP A 144 -13.15 6.60 -9.14
CA ASP A 144 -12.73 6.75 -10.55
C ASP A 144 -13.35 5.66 -11.43
N ILE A 145 -13.54 4.47 -10.87
CA ILE A 145 -14.20 3.36 -11.59
C ILE A 145 -15.70 3.62 -11.71
N GLU A 146 -16.36 4.03 -10.62
CA GLU A 146 -17.79 4.38 -10.61
C GLU A 146 -18.11 5.50 -11.60
N GLU A 147 -17.24 6.50 -11.69
CA GLU A 147 -17.37 7.63 -12.62
C GLU A 147 -16.84 7.31 -14.05
N GLY A 148 -16.37 6.10 -14.30
CA GLY A 148 -15.88 5.67 -15.61
C GLY A 148 -14.54 6.30 -16.03
N ARG A 149 -13.80 6.91 -15.11
CA ARG A 149 -12.46 7.48 -15.39
C ARG A 149 -11.35 6.44 -15.40
N LEU A 150 -11.55 5.34 -14.70
CA LEU A 150 -10.72 4.13 -14.76
C LEU A 150 -11.60 2.93 -15.03
N ARG A 151 -11.02 1.90 -15.65
CA ARG A 151 -11.68 0.63 -15.90
C ARG A 151 -10.81 -0.52 -15.41
N VAL A 152 -11.46 -1.52 -14.79
CA VAL A 152 -10.78 -2.79 -14.44
C VAL A 152 -10.33 -3.48 -15.72
N VAL A 153 -9.05 -3.85 -15.77
CA VAL A 153 -8.46 -4.51 -16.94
C VAL A 153 -8.84 -5.99 -16.96
N SER A 154 -8.59 -6.68 -15.87
CA SER A 154 -8.97 -8.09 -15.71
C SER A 154 -9.08 -8.43 -14.22
N ALA A 155 -10.15 -9.14 -13.86
CA ALA A 155 -10.39 -9.57 -12.49
C ALA A 155 -9.36 -10.63 -12.02
N GLU A 156 -8.74 -11.36 -12.95
CA GLU A 156 -7.73 -12.39 -12.68
C GLU A 156 -6.49 -11.83 -11.96
N TYR A 157 -6.17 -10.55 -12.19
CA TYR A 157 -5.03 -9.89 -11.55
C TYR A 157 -5.40 -9.13 -10.27
N ASN A 158 -6.66 -9.18 -9.86
CA ASN A 158 -7.08 -8.64 -8.59
C ASN A 158 -6.56 -9.52 -7.45
N ARG A 159 -6.15 -8.91 -6.36
CA ARG A 159 -5.58 -9.62 -5.20
C ARG A 159 -6.13 -9.02 -3.92
N GLU A 160 -6.26 -9.86 -2.90
CA GLU A 160 -6.40 -9.42 -1.52
C GLU A 160 -5.02 -9.38 -0.87
N ILE A 161 -4.69 -8.26 -0.26
CA ILE A 161 -3.42 -8.03 0.42
C ILE A 161 -3.71 -7.89 1.90
N ASP A 162 -3.07 -8.71 2.72
CA ASP A 162 -3.14 -8.58 4.16
C ASP A 162 -2.38 -7.34 4.61
N ILE A 163 -3.07 -6.42 5.29
CA ILE A 163 -2.46 -5.27 5.94
C ILE A 163 -2.22 -5.63 7.39
N ILE A 164 -0.98 -5.45 7.82
CA ILE A 164 -0.54 -5.75 9.17
C ILE A 164 -0.01 -4.51 9.88
N MET A 165 -0.10 -4.53 11.18
CA MET A 165 0.63 -3.65 12.07
C MET A 165 1.83 -4.42 12.62
N ALA A 166 3.02 -3.83 12.53
CA ALA A 166 4.25 -4.42 13.03
C ALA A 166 4.99 -3.45 13.94
N TRP A 167 5.70 -3.99 14.95
CA TRP A 167 6.46 -3.20 15.92
C TRP A 167 7.62 -4.01 16.50
N ARG A 168 8.64 -3.33 16.98
CA ARG A 168 9.76 -3.98 17.69
C ARG A 168 9.36 -4.33 19.12
N ARG A 169 9.87 -5.44 19.64
CA ARG A 169 9.63 -5.91 21.03
C ARG A 169 10.30 -5.04 22.08
N ASP A 170 11.41 -4.42 21.71
CA ASP A 170 12.14 -3.51 22.56
C ASP A 170 11.33 -2.24 22.89
N SER A 171 11.66 -1.55 23.95
CA SER A 171 11.12 -0.25 24.34
C SER A 171 9.60 -0.10 24.19
N MET A 172 8.84 -0.65 25.14
CA MET A 172 7.38 -0.50 25.18
C MET A 172 7.00 0.68 26.08
N GLY A 173 7.01 1.90 25.50
CA GLY A 173 6.46 3.08 26.19
C GLY A 173 4.92 3.08 26.22
N GLU A 174 4.34 3.85 27.14
CA GLU A 174 2.88 3.89 27.34
C GLU A 174 2.12 4.33 26.06
N ALA A 175 2.62 5.32 25.34
CA ALA A 175 2.02 5.79 24.09
C ALA A 175 2.03 4.69 23.02
N LYS A 176 3.16 3.96 22.85
CA LYS A 176 3.26 2.84 21.92
C LYS A 176 2.26 1.74 22.29
N ALA A 177 2.21 1.34 23.55
CA ALA A 177 1.27 0.33 24.05
C ALA A 177 -0.19 0.76 23.83
N TRP A 178 -0.50 2.04 24.00
CA TRP A 178 -1.81 2.59 23.74
C TRP A 178 -2.18 2.53 22.23
N PHE A 179 -1.28 2.94 21.34
CA PHE A 179 -1.50 2.85 19.89
C PHE A 179 -1.70 1.40 19.42
N LEU A 180 -0.89 0.46 19.92
CA LEU A 180 -1.01 -0.97 19.59
C LEU A 180 -2.39 -1.55 19.96
N ARG A 181 -3.02 -1.01 21.00
CA ARG A 181 -4.36 -1.39 21.44
C ARG A 181 -5.47 -0.70 20.64
N GLU A 182 -5.30 0.59 20.32
CA GLU A 182 -6.37 1.40 19.73
C GLU A 182 -6.42 1.36 18.19
N ILE A 183 -5.27 1.21 17.51
CA ILE A 183 -5.23 1.12 16.04
C ILE A 183 -6.10 -0.02 15.51
N PRO A 184 -6.02 -1.27 16.04
CA PRO A 184 -6.87 -2.35 15.55
C PRO A 184 -8.36 -2.07 15.73
N LYS A 185 -8.76 -1.43 16.83
CA LYS A 185 -10.17 -1.08 17.08
C LYS A 185 -10.68 -0.05 16.07
N LEU A 186 -9.88 0.97 15.77
CA LEU A 186 -10.23 2.00 14.81
C LEU A 186 -10.38 1.42 13.40
N LEU A 187 -9.50 0.51 13.01
CA LEU A 187 -9.49 -0.02 11.64
C LEU A 187 -10.47 -1.18 11.44
N ALA A 188 -10.76 -1.98 12.48
CA ALA A 188 -11.77 -3.06 12.42
C ALA A 188 -13.20 -2.53 12.19
N THR A 189 -13.51 -1.30 12.58
CA THR A 189 -14.84 -0.71 12.35
C THR A 189 -15.12 -0.33 10.90
N ARG A 190 -14.17 -0.52 9.98
CA ARG A 190 -14.27 -0.16 8.55
C ARG A 190 -14.48 -1.34 7.60
N ASP A 191 -14.30 -2.57 8.08
CA ASP A 191 -14.59 -3.79 7.29
C ASP A 191 -16.09 -4.07 7.12
N VAL A 192 -16.98 -3.17 7.57
CA VAL A 192 -18.45 -3.33 7.60
C VAL A 192 -19.16 -2.40 6.61
N LYS A 193 -18.46 -1.95 5.54
CA LYS A 193 -19.16 -1.26 4.43
C LYS A 193 -18.60 -1.71 3.10
#